data_ee6cf23b702ca2c1a7e2dc8aa126ae1b
#
_entry.id   ee6cf23b702ca2c1a7e2dc8aa126ae1b
#
_cell.length_a   1.000
_cell.length_b   1.000
_cell.length_c   1.000
_cell.angle_alpha   90.00
_cell.angle_beta   90.00
_cell.angle_gamma   90.00
#
_symmetry.space_group_name_H-M   'P 1'
#
loop_
_entity.id
_entity.type
_entity.pdbx_description
1 polymer ?
#
loop_
_entity_poly.entity_id
_entity_poly.type
_entity_poly.pdbx_seq_one_letter_code
_entity_poly.pdbx_strand_id
1 'polypeptide(L)'
;YISGEVLYFVDEKVDAKRKLVWIHNDYRKAMHPRKYDYKHLVNMDGIVSISDECVDILKDEFPEFASKMYMLENITSSIALEKQASEFYPSEYKKDDFKILSIGRLHEQKGFDMAVKAAAILKSNNMKFKWYVLGDGELRNKLEALIKENDVSDCFFLLGTRENPYAYIKNCDLFVQSSRYEGKSVVIDETKILNKPIVVTDYPTVKDQITNKIEGMIVDMSPEGIAGGITEMIQSEELRMQYVHNLEKREYGNQKEIEKYMALIDG
;
A
#
# COMPACT_ATOMS: atom_id res chain seq x y z
N TYR A 1 9.91 -8.40 -5.70
CA TYR A 1 10.48 -8.93 -4.46
C TYR A 1 11.81 -9.58 -4.78
N ILE A 2 12.88 -8.96 -4.36
CA ILE A 2 14.11 -9.72 -4.33
C ILE A 2 14.30 -10.21 -2.92
N SER A 3 13.96 -11.48 -2.71
CA SER A 3 14.87 -12.31 -1.97
C SER A 3 16.12 -12.44 -2.85
N GLY A 4 17.32 -12.26 -2.33
CA GLY A 4 18.58 -12.42 -3.10
C GLY A 4 18.61 -13.69 -3.93
N GLU A 5 17.89 -14.73 -3.52
CA GLU A 5 17.71 -16.01 -4.19
C GLU A 5 17.27 -15.93 -5.66
N VAL A 6 16.36 -14.98 -6.00
CA VAL A 6 15.89 -14.83 -7.40
C VAL A 6 16.98 -14.23 -8.28
N LEU A 7 17.71 -13.23 -7.79
CA LEU A 7 18.86 -12.64 -8.50
C LEU A 7 19.91 -13.69 -8.81
N TYR A 8 20.27 -14.49 -7.81
CA TYR A 8 21.30 -15.52 -7.93
C TYR A 8 20.88 -16.64 -8.89
N PHE A 9 19.61 -17.07 -8.79
CA PHE A 9 19.07 -18.08 -9.70
C PHE A 9 19.07 -17.58 -11.15
N VAL A 10 18.64 -16.36 -11.39
CA VAL A 10 18.61 -15.78 -12.74
C VAL A 10 20.02 -15.64 -13.30
N ASP A 11 20.96 -15.17 -12.51
CA ASP A 11 22.34 -15.04 -12.95
C ASP A 11 22.97 -16.40 -13.29
N GLU A 12 22.85 -17.38 -12.40
CA GLU A 12 23.55 -18.66 -12.51
C GLU A 12 22.86 -19.69 -13.40
N LYS A 13 21.53 -19.66 -13.52
CA LYS A 13 20.74 -20.76 -14.10
C LYS A 13 19.91 -20.36 -15.31
N VAL A 14 19.72 -19.08 -15.57
CA VAL A 14 18.90 -18.62 -16.69
C VAL A 14 19.81 -18.21 -17.84
N ASP A 15 19.65 -18.85 -18.99
CA ASP A 15 20.26 -18.42 -20.26
C ASP A 15 19.27 -17.46 -20.97
N ALA A 16 19.65 -16.18 -20.99
CA ALA A 16 18.85 -15.10 -21.61
C ALA A 16 19.77 -14.08 -22.28
N LYS A 17 19.31 -13.49 -23.39
CA LYS A 17 20.05 -12.43 -24.10
C LYS A 17 20.23 -11.19 -23.25
N ARG A 18 19.29 -10.92 -22.33
CA ARG A 18 19.27 -9.78 -21.44
C ARG A 18 18.72 -10.16 -20.08
N LYS A 19 19.36 -9.71 -19.02
CA LYS A 19 18.98 -9.98 -17.64
C LYS A 19 18.76 -8.67 -16.91
N LEU A 20 17.55 -8.45 -16.42
CA LEU A 20 17.14 -7.26 -15.67
C LEU A 20 16.73 -7.66 -14.25
N VAL A 21 17.02 -6.80 -13.29
CA VAL A 21 16.68 -7.03 -11.89
C VAL A 21 15.93 -5.84 -11.31
N TRP A 22 14.83 -6.10 -10.58
CA TRP A 22 14.06 -5.07 -9.87
C TRP A 22 14.32 -5.14 -8.38
N ILE A 23 14.68 -4.00 -7.77
CA ILE A 23 14.90 -3.83 -6.33
C ILE A 23 13.83 -2.87 -5.82
N HIS A 24 12.80 -3.42 -5.13
CA HIS A 24 11.60 -2.70 -4.73
C HIS A 24 11.70 -1.99 -3.37
N ASN A 25 12.79 -2.16 -2.64
CA ASN A 25 12.97 -1.65 -1.28
C ASN A 25 14.22 -0.77 -1.19
N ASP A 26 14.27 0.04 -0.12
CA ASP A 26 15.52 0.64 0.33
C ASP A 26 16.56 -0.48 0.59
N TYR A 27 17.59 -0.50 -0.25
CA TYR A 27 18.61 -1.57 -0.23
C TYR A 27 19.33 -1.67 1.12
N ARG A 28 19.57 -0.53 1.79
CA ARG A 28 20.25 -0.47 3.08
C ARG A 28 19.39 -1.07 4.19
N LYS A 29 18.10 -0.79 4.18
CA LYS A 29 17.15 -1.30 5.20
C LYS A 29 16.81 -2.78 5.01
N ALA A 30 16.94 -3.28 3.79
CA ALA A 30 16.65 -4.67 3.47
C ALA A 30 17.73 -5.67 3.95
N MET A 31 18.86 -5.17 4.51
CA MET A 31 19.98 -5.98 5.04
C MET A 31 20.52 -7.03 4.05
N HIS A 32 20.57 -6.70 2.77
CA HIS A 32 21.10 -7.59 1.75
C HIS A 32 22.61 -7.83 1.89
N PRO A 33 23.12 -9.01 1.54
CA PRO A 33 24.54 -9.33 1.62
C PRO A 33 25.33 -8.66 0.46
N ARG A 34 25.64 -7.35 0.59
CA ARG A 34 26.21 -6.49 -0.46
C ARG A 34 27.35 -7.16 -1.28
N LYS A 35 28.29 -7.83 -0.61
CA LYS A 35 29.40 -8.49 -1.31
C LYS A 35 28.95 -9.65 -2.20
N TYR A 36 27.88 -10.31 -1.81
CA TYR A 36 27.32 -11.42 -2.56
C TYR A 36 26.47 -10.91 -3.71
N ASP A 37 25.61 -9.94 -3.46
CA ASP A 37 24.80 -9.30 -4.48
C ASP A 37 25.65 -8.66 -5.58
N TYR A 38 26.77 -8.02 -5.23
CA TYR A 38 27.70 -7.43 -6.17
C TYR A 38 28.14 -8.40 -7.28
N LYS A 39 28.47 -9.65 -6.92
CA LYS A 39 28.92 -10.67 -7.87
C LYS A 39 27.88 -11.00 -8.93
N HIS A 40 26.61 -10.88 -8.59
CA HIS A 40 25.48 -11.18 -9.48
C HIS A 40 24.98 -9.93 -10.20
N LEU A 41 25.00 -8.76 -9.54
CA LEU A 41 24.60 -7.50 -10.15
C LEU A 41 25.54 -7.08 -11.29
N VAL A 42 26.82 -7.48 -11.25
CA VAL A 42 27.78 -7.20 -12.34
C VAL A 42 27.29 -7.80 -13.67
N ASN A 43 26.63 -8.95 -13.64
CA ASN A 43 26.15 -9.72 -14.79
C ASN A 43 24.75 -9.28 -15.27
N MET A 44 24.08 -8.35 -14.58
CA MET A 44 22.78 -7.83 -15.00
C MET A 44 22.98 -6.70 -16.03
N ASP A 45 22.12 -6.67 -17.05
CA ASP A 45 22.12 -5.61 -18.08
C ASP A 45 21.41 -4.35 -17.59
N GLY A 46 20.53 -4.48 -16.60
CA GLY A 46 19.87 -3.36 -15.96
C GLY A 46 19.44 -3.66 -14.53
N ILE A 47 19.56 -2.65 -13.68
CA ILE A 47 19.15 -2.65 -12.28
C ILE A 47 18.06 -1.60 -12.14
N VAL A 48 16.85 -2.03 -11.82
CA VAL A 48 15.66 -1.17 -11.77
C VAL A 48 15.22 -0.97 -10.33
N SER A 49 14.86 0.25 -9.98
CA SER A 49 14.16 0.53 -8.73
C SER A 49 12.93 1.43 -8.96
N ILE A 50 12.07 1.52 -7.95
CA ILE A 50 10.71 2.05 -8.09
C ILE A 50 10.56 3.53 -7.75
N SER A 51 11.64 4.17 -7.29
CA SER A 51 11.69 5.60 -6.98
C SER A 51 13.10 6.15 -7.16
N ASP A 52 13.21 7.47 -7.39
CA ASP A 52 14.50 8.14 -7.48
C ASP A 52 15.33 7.97 -6.21
N GLU A 53 14.72 8.07 -5.02
CA GLU A 53 15.39 7.86 -3.73
C GLU A 53 16.01 6.45 -3.66
N CYS A 54 15.27 5.42 -4.06
CA CYS A 54 15.80 4.05 -4.07
C CYS A 54 16.92 3.87 -5.09
N VAL A 55 16.85 4.54 -6.25
CA VAL A 55 17.93 4.55 -7.26
C VAL A 55 19.16 5.25 -6.71
N ASP A 56 19.02 6.37 -6.03
CA ASP A 56 20.14 7.11 -5.45
C ASP A 56 20.82 6.31 -4.33
N ILE A 57 20.06 5.61 -3.49
CA ILE A 57 20.60 4.66 -2.52
C ILE A 57 21.41 3.56 -3.21
N LEU A 58 20.90 3.01 -4.33
CA LEU A 58 21.62 1.98 -5.09
C LEU A 58 22.90 2.52 -5.74
N LYS A 59 22.91 3.75 -6.24
CA LYS A 59 24.11 4.40 -6.78
C LYS A 59 25.17 4.63 -5.69
N ASP A 60 24.75 4.98 -4.48
CA ASP A 60 25.66 5.12 -3.34
C ASP A 60 26.28 3.78 -2.94
N GLU A 61 25.49 2.71 -2.96
CA GLU A 61 25.96 1.36 -2.59
C GLU A 61 26.80 0.69 -3.71
N PHE A 62 26.47 0.95 -4.97
CA PHE A 62 27.10 0.35 -6.15
C PHE A 62 27.38 1.38 -7.23
N PRO A 63 28.26 2.37 -6.98
CA PRO A 63 28.53 3.46 -7.92
C PRO A 63 29.03 2.96 -9.29
N GLU A 64 29.67 1.80 -9.33
CA GLU A 64 30.18 1.16 -10.55
C GLU A 64 29.07 0.77 -11.53
N PHE A 65 27.83 0.57 -11.03
CA PHE A 65 26.68 0.16 -11.83
C PHE A 65 25.74 1.32 -12.15
N ALA A 66 26.06 2.56 -11.78
CA ALA A 66 25.18 3.72 -11.94
C ALA A 66 24.66 3.92 -13.38
N SER A 67 25.48 3.59 -14.39
CA SER A 67 25.10 3.71 -15.81
C SER A 67 24.02 2.72 -16.27
N LYS A 68 23.77 1.66 -15.51
CA LYS A 68 22.73 0.64 -15.79
C LYS A 68 21.62 0.61 -14.73
N MET A 69 21.50 1.66 -13.94
CA MET A 69 20.41 1.84 -12.98
C MET A 69 19.31 2.70 -13.57
N TYR A 70 18.07 2.24 -13.41
CA TYR A 70 16.88 2.86 -13.99
C TYR A 70 15.80 3.03 -12.92
N MET A 71 15.08 4.15 -12.98
CA MET A 71 13.87 4.36 -12.21
C MET A 71 12.67 4.00 -13.09
N LEU A 72 11.91 2.98 -12.69
CA LEU A 72 10.64 2.61 -13.30
C LEU A 72 9.61 2.35 -12.19
N GLU A 73 8.54 3.11 -12.19
CA GLU A 73 7.45 2.90 -11.24
C GLU A 73 6.71 1.59 -11.52
N ASN A 74 6.15 0.96 -10.47
CA ASN A 74 5.26 -0.18 -10.67
C ASN A 74 4.08 0.22 -11.56
N ILE A 75 3.78 -0.59 -12.57
CA ILE A 75 2.66 -0.31 -13.47
C ILE A 75 1.35 -0.61 -12.76
N THR A 76 0.48 0.38 -12.68
CA THR A 76 -0.88 0.25 -12.18
C THR A 76 -1.85 0.63 -13.29
N SER A 77 -2.54 -0.37 -13.83
CA SER A 77 -3.56 -0.15 -14.86
C SER A 77 -4.90 0.16 -14.22
N SER A 78 -5.36 1.41 -14.33
CA SER A 78 -6.70 1.82 -13.84
C SER A 78 -7.81 0.98 -14.47
N ILE A 79 -7.75 0.71 -15.76
CA ILE A 79 -8.75 -0.12 -16.49
C ILE A 79 -8.83 -1.54 -15.92
N ALA A 80 -7.68 -2.19 -15.73
CA ALA A 80 -7.64 -3.55 -15.19
C ALA A 80 -8.16 -3.60 -13.73
N LEU A 81 -7.78 -2.59 -12.94
CA LEU A 81 -8.17 -2.47 -11.55
C LEU A 81 -9.68 -2.21 -11.42
N GLU A 82 -10.25 -1.30 -12.19
CA GLU A 82 -11.70 -1.02 -12.23
C GLU A 82 -12.52 -2.25 -12.67
N LYS A 83 -12.01 -3.01 -13.64
CA LYS A 83 -12.63 -4.27 -14.06
C LYS A 83 -12.68 -5.27 -12.92
N GLN A 84 -11.56 -5.54 -12.26
CA GLN A 84 -11.49 -6.45 -11.12
C GLN A 84 -12.34 -5.96 -9.94
N ALA A 85 -12.35 -4.66 -9.67
CA ALA A 85 -13.17 -4.05 -8.63
C ALA A 85 -14.68 -4.25 -8.84
N SER A 86 -15.08 -4.52 -10.09
CA SER A 86 -16.50 -4.71 -10.47
C SER A 86 -16.95 -6.18 -10.52
N GLU A 87 -16.06 -7.13 -10.23
CA GLU A 87 -16.34 -8.57 -10.41
C GLU A 87 -17.37 -9.09 -9.41
N PHE A 88 -17.41 -8.58 -8.18
CA PHE A 88 -18.37 -9.00 -7.16
C PHE A 88 -18.58 -7.93 -6.08
N TYR A 89 -19.64 -8.11 -5.30
CA TYR A 89 -19.87 -7.37 -4.06
C TYR A 89 -19.46 -8.25 -2.88
N PRO A 90 -18.60 -7.77 -1.95
CA PRO A 90 -18.15 -8.57 -0.82
C PRO A 90 -19.31 -9.06 0.06
N SER A 91 -19.39 -10.36 0.30
CA SER A 91 -20.48 -10.98 1.08
C SER A 91 -20.51 -10.54 2.54
N GLU A 92 -19.36 -10.12 3.07
CA GLU A 92 -19.22 -9.62 4.44
C GLU A 92 -19.78 -8.20 4.61
N TYR A 93 -19.94 -7.45 3.51
CA TYR A 93 -20.45 -6.09 3.55
C TYR A 93 -21.97 -6.06 3.60
N LYS A 94 -22.53 -5.46 4.67
CA LYS A 94 -23.96 -5.19 4.74
C LYS A 94 -24.26 -3.80 4.19
N LYS A 95 -25.39 -3.67 3.51
CA LYS A 95 -25.74 -2.46 2.76
C LYS A 95 -25.86 -1.23 3.65
N ASP A 96 -26.36 -1.41 4.88
CA ASP A 96 -26.65 -0.31 5.81
C ASP A 96 -25.47 0.03 6.76
N ASP A 97 -24.38 -0.74 6.71
CA ASP A 97 -23.20 -0.46 7.52
C ASP A 97 -22.34 0.62 6.88
N PHE A 98 -21.73 1.48 7.69
CA PHE A 98 -20.58 2.30 7.25
C PHE A 98 -19.32 1.43 7.24
N LYS A 99 -18.80 1.16 6.05
CA LYS A 99 -17.73 0.18 5.81
C LYS A 99 -16.37 0.87 5.77
N ILE A 100 -15.55 0.60 6.75
CA ILE A 100 -14.15 1.01 6.79
C ILE A 100 -13.30 -0.17 6.30
N LEU A 101 -12.35 0.09 5.44
CA LEU A 101 -11.42 -0.91 4.92
C LEU A 101 -9.98 -0.53 5.21
N SER A 102 -9.17 -1.50 5.61
CA SER A 102 -7.71 -1.44 5.64
C SER A 102 -7.13 -2.66 4.96
N ILE A 103 -6.00 -2.51 4.25
CA ILE A 103 -5.32 -3.59 3.55
C ILE A 103 -3.84 -3.57 3.89
N GLY A 104 -3.29 -4.72 4.30
CA GLY A 104 -1.87 -4.83 4.54
C GLY A 104 -1.49 -6.06 5.35
N ARG A 105 -0.20 -6.40 5.34
CA ARG A 105 0.33 -7.47 6.16
C ARG A 105 0.14 -7.15 7.64
N LEU A 106 -0.29 -8.11 8.43
CA LEU A 106 -0.45 -7.98 9.88
C LEU A 106 0.93 -7.96 10.56
N HIS A 107 1.60 -6.82 10.42
CA HIS A 107 2.97 -6.54 10.86
C HIS A 107 3.01 -5.19 11.58
N GLU A 108 4.00 -4.98 12.42
CA GLU A 108 4.12 -3.78 13.26
C GLU A 108 4.14 -2.47 12.44
N GLN A 109 4.74 -2.51 11.26
CA GLN A 109 4.75 -1.41 10.29
C GLN A 109 3.35 -0.85 10.00
N LYS A 110 2.35 -1.71 9.85
CA LYS A 110 0.98 -1.34 9.43
C LYS A 110 0.12 -0.75 10.54
N GLY A 111 0.58 -0.79 11.78
CA GLY A 111 -0.05 -0.10 12.92
C GLY A 111 -1.48 -0.52 13.24
N PHE A 112 -1.85 -1.76 12.95
CA PHE A 112 -3.21 -2.26 13.22
C PHE A 112 -3.57 -2.29 14.71
N ASP A 113 -2.59 -2.27 15.60
CA ASP A 113 -2.79 -2.08 17.04
C ASP A 113 -3.36 -0.68 17.34
N MET A 114 -2.92 0.37 16.64
CA MET A 114 -3.52 1.71 16.74
C MET A 114 -4.93 1.72 16.14
N ALA A 115 -5.15 1.02 15.02
CA ALA A 115 -6.46 0.91 14.39
C ALA A 115 -7.50 0.22 15.32
N VAL A 116 -7.13 -0.86 16.02
CA VAL A 116 -8.01 -1.52 17.00
C VAL A 116 -8.38 -0.57 18.15
N LYS A 117 -7.41 0.18 18.67
CA LYS A 117 -7.67 1.16 19.74
C LYS A 117 -8.52 2.33 19.23
N ALA A 118 -8.32 2.79 17.99
CA ALA A 118 -9.16 3.78 17.36
C ALA A 118 -10.61 3.29 17.21
N ALA A 119 -10.81 2.02 16.86
CA ALA A 119 -12.13 1.40 16.80
C ALA A 119 -12.82 1.40 18.17
N ALA A 120 -12.08 1.17 19.26
CA ALA A 120 -12.62 1.26 20.62
C ALA A 120 -13.07 2.69 20.98
N ILE A 121 -12.30 3.71 20.59
CA ILE A 121 -12.67 5.13 20.76
C ILE A 121 -13.94 5.43 19.98
N LEU A 122 -14.03 5.02 18.72
CA LEU A 122 -15.23 5.21 17.90
C LEU A 122 -16.46 4.53 18.50
N LYS A 123 -16.31 3.28 18.97
CA LYS A 123 -17.40 2.53 19.63
C LYS A 123 -17.86 3.22 20.92
N SER A 124 -16.94 3.70 21.75
CA SER A 124 -17.26 4.44 22.98
C SER A 124 -18.01 5.75 22.71
N ASN A 125 -17.78 6.36 21.54
CA ASN A 125 -18.49 7.54 21.06
C ASN A 125 -19.82 7.20 20.33
N ASN A 126 -20.31 5.94 20.46
CA ASN A 126 -21.53 5.43 19.83
C ASN A 126 -21.56 5.56 18.30
N MET A 127 -20.42 5.57 17.64
CA MET A 127 -20.34 5.58 16.18
C MET A 127 -20.70 4.20 15.62
N LYS A 128 -21.49 4.18 14.54
CA LYS A 128 -21.89 2.95 13.85
C LYS A 128 -20.99 2.72 12.64
N PHE A 129 -20.20 1.65 12.66
CA PHE A 129 -19.29 1.26 11.59
C PHE A 129 -18.99 -0.23 11.62
N LYS A 130 -18.43 -0.72 10.54
CA LYS A 130 -17.77 -2.04 10.45
C LYS A 130 -16.40 -1.83 9.80
N TRP A 131 -15.34 -2.23 10.48
CA TRP A 131 -13.98 -2.09 10.01
C TRP A 131 -13.43 -3.45 9.60
N TYR A 132 -13.12 -3.59 8.34
CA TYR A 132 -12.60 -4.80 7.73
C TYR A 132 -11.11 -4.65 7.42
N VAL A 133 -10.31 -5.65 7.77
CA VAL A 133 -8.87 -5.69 7.48
C VAL A 133 -8.59 -6.88 6.58
N LEU A 134 -8.06 -6.61 5.37
CA LEU A 134 -7.57 -7.63 4.47
C LEU A 134 -6.06 -7.80 4.63
N GLY A 135 -5.64 -9.03 4.80
CA GLY A 135 -4.24 -9.42 4.94
C GLY A 135 -4.01 -10.40 6.06
N ASP A 136 -2.80 -10.93 6.12
CA ASP A 136 -2.36 -11.85 7.15
C ASP A 136 -0.93 -11.52 7.58
N GLY A 137 -0.46 -12.12 8.68
CA GLY A 137 0.88 -11.92 9.17
C GLY A 137 1.07 -12.39 10.61
N GLU A 138 2.30 -12.25 11.07
CA GLU A 138 2.76 -12.74 12.38
C GLU A 138 2.00 -12.16 13.58
N LEU A 139 1.41 -10.97 13.43
CA LEU A 139 0.66 -10.32 14.53
C LEU A 139 -0.81 -10.74 14.61
N ARG A 140 -1.31 -11.68 13.78
CA ARG A 140 -2.73 -12.09 13.79
C ARG A 140 -3.23 -12.42 15.19
N ASN A 141 -2.59 -13.36 15.87
CA ASN A 141 -3.03 -13.81 17.21
C ASN A 141 -3.01 -12.64 18.23
N LYS A 142 -2.00 -11.77 18.15
CA LYS A 142 -1.89 -10.60 19.03
C LYS A 142 -3.01 -9.59 18.76
N LEU A 143 -3.35 -9.36 17.50
CA LEU A 143 -4.44 -8.46 17.13
C LEU A 143 -5.80 -9.04 17.50
N GLU A 144 -6.04 -10.35 17.34
CA GLU A 144 -7.27 -11.00 17.78
C GLU A 144 -7.47 -10.90 19.30
N ALA A 145 -6.38 -11.03 20.07
CA ALA A 145 -6.43 -10.79 21.53
C ALA A 145 -6.76 -9.32 21.83
N LEU A 146 -6.11 -8.37 21.15
CA LEU A 146 -6.33 -6.94 21.34
C LEU A 146 -7.76 -6.51 20.96
N ILE A 147 -8.34 -7.09 19.90
CA ILE A 147 -9.75 -6.87 19.50
C ILE A 147 -10.71 -7.28 20.61
N LYS A 148 -10.47 -8.44 21.24
CA LYS A 148 -11.27 -8.93 22.38
C LYS A 148 -11.10 -8.06 23.62
N GLU A 149 -9.86 -7.71 23.94
CA GLU A 149 -9.53 -6.86 25.11
C GLU A 149 -10.18 -5.48 25.03
N ASN A 150 -10.27 -4.92 23.83
CA ASN A 150 -10.87 -3.60 23.57
C ASN A 150 -12.38 -3.67 23.28
N ASP A 151 -13.02 -4.86 23.40
CA ASP A 151 -14.46 -5.07 23.15
C ASP A 151 -14.95 -4.57 21.78
N VAL A 152 -14.16 -4.78 20.71
CA VAL A 152 -14.51 -4.36 19.34
C VAL A 152 -14.75 -5.54 18.38
N SER A 153 -14.94 -6.75 18.91
CA SER A 153 -15.15 -7.97 18.11
C SER A 153 -16.39 -7.94 17.23
N ASP A 154 -17.34 -7.07 17.54
CA ASP A 154 -18.59 -6.87 16.79
C ASP A 154 -18.47 -5.86 15.65
N CYS A 155 -17.36 -5.10 15.59
CA CYS A 155 -17.18 -4.03 14.60
C CYS A 155 -15.79 -4.01 13.92
N PHE A 156 -14.81 -4.81 14.34
CA PHE A 156 -13.48 -4.90 13.76
C PHE A 156 -13.13 -6.35 13.36
N PHE A 157 -12.89 -6.59 12.07
CA PHE A 157 -12.79 -7.93 11.51
C PHE A 157 -11.48 -8.14 10.73
N LEU A 158 -10.70 -9.18 11.11
CA LEU A 158 -9.54 -9.63 10.35
C LEU A 158 -9.96 -10.71 9.35
N LEU A 159 -10.17 -10.34 8.10
CA LEU A 159 -10.72 -11.23 7.07
C LEU A 159 -9.69 -12.17 6.42
N GLY A 160 -8.38 -11.99 6.70
CA GLY A 160 -7.33 -12.72 6.01
C GLY A 160 -7.05 -12.17 4.61
N THR A 161 -6.19 -12.87 3.89
CA THR A 161 -5.83 -12.50 2.51
C THR A 161 -7.01 -12.73 1.56
N ARG A 162 -7.19 -11.84 0.59
CA ARG A 162 -8.17 -11.98 -0.49
C ARG A 162 -7.47 -11.87 -1.83
N GLU A 163 -7.85 -12.71 -2.79
CA GLU A 163 -7.27 -12.70 -4.14
C GLU A 163 -7.58 -11.42 -4.89
N ASN A 164 -8.82 -10.93 -4.75
CA ASN A 164 -9.24 -9.67 -5.35
C ASN A 164 -9.65 -8.67 -4.26
N PRO A 165 -8.72 -7.81 -3.79
CA PRO A 165 -9.02 -6.79 -2.79
C PRO A 165 -9.76 -5.57 -3.38
N TYR A 166 -9.73 -5.38 -4.70
CA TYR A 166 -10.28 -4.21 -5.35
C TYR A 166 -11.80 -4.12 -5.23
N ALA A 167 -12.50 -5.27 -5.24
CA ALA A 167 -13.93 -5.31 -4.98
C ALA A 167 -14.27 -4.79 -3.57
N TYR A 168 -13.42 -5.05 -2.57
CA TYR A 168 -13.56 -4.50 -1.23
C TYR A 168 -13.30 -2.99 -1.21
N ILE A 169 -12.24 -2.51 -1.89
CA ILE A 169 -11.95 -1.08 -1.99
C ILE A 169 -13.13 -0.35 -2.65
N LYS A 170 -13.61 -0.84 -3.79
CA LYS A 170 -14.72 -0.22 -4.53
C LYS A 170 -15.99 -0.08 -3.69
N ASN A 171 -16.26 -1.03 -2.81
CA ASN A 171 -17.50 -1.10 -2.06
C ASN A 171 -17.38 -0.62 -0.60
N CYS A 172 -16.20 -0.15 -0.15
CA CYS A 172 -16.08 0.52 1.14
C CYS A 172 -16.52 1.98 1.07
N ASP A 173 -16.85 2.55 2.23
CA ASP A 173 -17.19 3.96 2.37
C ASP A 173 -15.96 4.81 2.71
N LEU A 174 -14.94 4.20 3.34
CA LEU A 174 -13.71 4.83 3.77
C LEU A 174 -12.55 3.84 3.76
N PHE A 175 -11.42 4.21 3.19
CA PHE A 175 -10.17 3.49 3.33
C PHE A 175 -9.33 4.13 4.44
N VAL A 176 -8.75 3.30 5.33
CA VAL A 176 -7.89 3.77 6.42
C VAL A 176 -6.55 3.04 6.39
N GLN A 177 -5.46 3.80 6.37
CA GLN A 177 -4.10 3.27 6.51
C GLN A 177 -3.46 3.81 7.78
N SER A 178 -3.25 2.93 8.76
CA SER A 178 -2.71 3.24 10.09
C SER A 178 -1.19 3.02 10.19
N SER A 179 -0.49 3.01 9.08
CA SER A 179 0.94 2.64 9.02
C SER A 179 1.83 3.57 9.83
N ARG A 180 2.89 3.02 10.41
CA ARG A 180 3.95 3.77 11.08
C ARG A 180 4.98 4.31 10.10
N TYR A 181 5.23 3.58 9.03
CA TYR A 181 6.11 3.97 7.94
C TYR A 181 5.78 3.20 6.68
N GLU A 182 6.00 3.83 5.53
CA GLU A 182 5.91 3.24 4.20
C GLU A 182 7.05 3.79 3.33
N GLY A 183 7.40 3.07 2.26
CA GLY A 183 8.11 3.67 1.13
C GLY A 183 7.09 4.41 0.25
N LYS A 184 6.52 3.69 -0.72
CA LYS A 184 5.35 4.13 -1.50
C LYS A 184 4.25 3.06 -1.34
N SER A 185 3.09 3.45 -0.81
CA SER A 185 1.98 2.53 -0.59
C SER A 185 1.18 2.31 -1.86
N VAL A 186 1.34 1.15 -2.50
CA VAL A 186 0.58 0.77 -3.69
C VAL A 186 -0.93 0.80 -3.44
N VAL A 187 -1.35 0.38 -2.24
CA VAL A 187 -2.78 0.35 -1.87
C VAL A 187 -3.40 1.75 -1.81
N ILE A 188 -2.64 2.78 -1.45
CA ILE A 188 -3.11 4.18 -1.53
C ILE A 188 -3.38 4.55 -2.99
N ASP A 189 -2.46 4.24 -3.90
CA ASP A 189 -2.62 4.54 -5.32
C ASP A 189 -3.83 3.77 -5.91
N GLU A 190 -4.00 2.50 -5.57
CA GLU A 190 -5.17 1.68 -5.94
C GLU A 190 -6.48 2.26 -5.39
N THR A 191 -6.47 2.76 -4.15
CA THR A 191 -7.62 3.39 -3.52
C THR A 191 -8.00 4.71 -4.19
N LYS A 192 -7.00 5.51 -4.60
CA LYS A 192 -7.22 6.76 -5.36
C LYS A 192 -7.80 6.47 -6.73
N ILE A 193 -7.32 5.45 -7.45
CA ILE A 193 -7.88 5.00 -8.74
C ILE A 193 -9.36 4.65 -8.60
N LEU A 194 -9.75 4.02 -7.49
CA LEU A 194 -11.14 3.65 -7.21
C LEU A 194 -11.95 4.77 -6.55
N ASN A 195 -11.42 5.99 -6.50
CA ASN A 195 -12.07 7.20 -6.00
C ASN A 195 -12.64 7.05 -4.59
N LYS A 196 -11.90 6.43 -3.67
CA LYS A 196 -12.35 6.26 -2.29
C LYS A 196 -11.74 7.29 -1.35
N PRO A 197 -12.52 7.85 -0.42
CA PRO A 197 -12.00 8.70 0.63
C PRO A 197 -10.95 7.96 1.46
N ILE A 198 -9.87 8.66 1.84
CA ILE A 198 -8.74 8.08 2.55
C ILE A 198 -8.49 8.83 3.85
N VAL A 199 -8.32 8.09 4.95
CA VAL A 199 -7.70 8.57 6.18
C VAL A 199 -6.38 7.83 6.36
N VAL A 200 -5.30 8.56 6.57
CA VAL A 200 -3.94 8.00 6.66
C VAL A 200 -3.14 8.68 7.76
N THR A 201 -2.33 7.94 8.48
CA THR A 201 -1.40 8.47 9.50
C THR A 201 -0.26 9.29 8.87
N ASP A 202 0.24 10.31 9.58
CA ASP A 202 1.34 11.20 9.15
C ASP A 202 2.70 10.49 9.28
N TYR A 203 2.99 9.53 8.39
CA TYR A 203 4.32 8.95 8.24
C TYR A 203 5.16 9.77 7.23
N PRO A 204 6.51 9.71 7.28
CA PRO A 204 7.38 10.65 6.56
C PRO A 204 7.08 10.84 5.08
N THR A 205 6.76 9.77 4.34
CA THR A 205 6.54 9.80 2.88
C THR A 205 5.08 10.02 2.47
N VAL A 206 4.14 10.17 3.42
CA VAL A 206 2.70 10.23 3.09
C VAL A 206 2.34 11.42 2.22
N LYS A 207 3.03 12.55 2.38
CA LYS A 207 2.77 13.81 1.64
C LYS A 207 3.14 13.72 0.17
N ASP A 208 3.96 12.73 -0.21
CA ASP A 208 4.29 12.44 -1.61
C ASP A 208 3.15 11.72 -2.34
N GLN A 209 2.24 11.08 -1.57
CA GLN A 209 1.12 10.31 -2.12
C GLN A 209 -0.25 10.97 -1.90
N ILE A 210 -0.44 11.71 -0.81
CA ILE A 210 -1.71 12.30 -0.41
C ILE A 210 -1.56 13.81 -0.22
N THR A 211 -2.30 14.57 -1.00
CA THR A 211 -2.50 16.01 -0.76
C THR A 211 -3.55 16.16 0.34
N ASN A 212 -3.10 16.52 1.56
CA ASN A 212 -3.97 16.60 2.73
C ASN A 212 -5.17 17.51 2.50
N LYS A 213 -6.37 17.09 2.93
CA LYS A 213 -7.66 17.76 2.78
C LYS A 213 -8.12 18.00 1.33
N ILE A 214 -7.44 17.39 0.35
CA ILE A 214 -7.82 17.43 -1.06
C ILE A 214 -8.10 16.02 -1.58
N GLU A 215 -7.16 15.08 -1.40
CA GLU A 215 -7.27 13.68 -1.85
C GLU A 215 -7.62 12.73 -0.70
N GLY A 216 -7.41 13.16 0.53
CA GLY A 216 -7.63 12.41 1.75
C GLY A 216 -7.27 13.24 2.98
N MET A 217 -7.36 12.65 4.13
CA MET A 217 -7.05 13.27 5.41
C MET A 217 -5.80 12.62 6.01
N ILE A 218 -4.76 13.41 6.25
CA ILE A 218 -3.58 12.99 7.01
C ILE A 218 -3.84 13.34 8.47
N VAL A 219 -3.71 12.35 9.36
CA VAL A 219 -4.00 12.45 10.79
C VAL A 219 -2.79 12.07 11.64
N ASP A 220 -2.77 12.50 12.88
CA ASP A 220 -1.73 12.11 13.82
C ASP A 220 -1.60 10.58 13.92
N MET A 221 -0.36 10.11 14.04
CA MET A 221 -0.03 8.68 14.17
C MET A 221 -0.36 8.19 15.59
N SER A 222 -1.65 8.22 15.92
CA SER A 222 -2.18 7.82 17.22
C SER A 222 -3.59 7.25 17.06
N PRO A 223 -4.07 6.43 18.00
CA PRO A 223 -5.45 5.96 18.03
C PRO A 223 -6.46 7.12 18.01
N GLU A 224 -6.19 8.20 18.72
CA GLU A 224 -7.02 9.39 18.81
C GLU A 224 -7.08 10.15 17.49
N GLY A 225 -5.93 10.34 16.82
CA GLY A 225 -5.86 10.98 15.50
C GLY A 225 -6.63 10.18 14.44
N ILE A 226 -6.44 8.86 14.42
CA ILE A 226 -7.18 7.96 13.50
C ILE A 226 -8.68 8.02 13.78
N ALA A 227 -9.09 7.92 15.05
CA ALA A 227 -10.51 7.97 15.43
C ALA A 227 -11.13 9.34 15.11
N GLY A 228 -10.39 10.44 15.30
CA GLY A 228 -10.84 11.79 14.94
C GLY A 228 -11.12 11.92 13.46
N GLY A 229 -10.15 11.53 12.60
CA GLY A 229 -10.34 11.57 11.15
C GLY A 229 -11.49 10.69 10.66
N ILE A 230 -11.66 9.49 11.21
CA ILE A 230 -12.78 8.60 10.88
C ILE A 230 -14.11 9.21 11.33
N THR A 231 -14.16 9.86 12.50
CA THR A 231 -15.36 10.52 13.00
C THR A 231 -15.83 11.60 12.04
N GLU A 232 -14.92 12.46 11.56
CA GLU A 232 -15.25 13.50 10.56
C GLU A 232 -15.82 12.86 9.29
N MET A 233 -15.23 11.76 8.83
CA MET A 233 -15.70 11.04 7.63
C MET A 233 -17.07 10.38 7.81
N ILE A 234 -17.37 9.82 8.98
CA ILE A 234 -18.68 9.23 9.25
C ILE A 234 -19.76 10.33 9.31
N GLN A 235 -19.46 11.44 9.97
CA GLN A 235 -20.41 12.51 10.23
C GLN A 235 -20.69 13.40 9.03
N SER A 236 -19.77 13.49 8.06
CA SER A 236 -19.92 14.38 6.91
C SER A 236 -19.86 13.61 5.59
N GLU A 237 -21.04 13.33 5.03
CA GLU A 237 -21.16 12.81 3.66
C GLU A 237 -20.63 13.83 2.64
N GLU A 238 -20.88 15.12 2.86
CA GLU A 238 -20.39 16.21 2.01
C GLU A 238 -18.85 16.17 1.89
N LEU A 239 -18.15 16.01 3.01
CA LEU A 239 -16.69 15.91 3.02
C LEU A 239 -16.19 14.66 2.24
N ARG A 240 -16.84 13.51 2.43
CA ARG A 240 -16.51 12.30 1.65
C ARG A 240 -16.71 12.52 0.15
N MET A 241 -17.85 13.10 -0.24
CA MET A 241 -18.13 13.40 -1.64
C MET A 241 -17.18 14.44 -2.24
N GLN A 242 -16.73 15.41 -1.45
CA GLN A 242 -15.70 16.36 -1.87
C GLN A 242 -14.39 15.64 -2.22
N TYR A 243 -13.94 14.68 -1.38
CA TYR A 243 -12.74 13.90 -1.68
C TYR A 243 -12.92 13.03 -2.91
N VAL A 244 -14.03 12.31 -3.03
CA VAL A 244 -14.38 11.54 -4.25
C VAL A 244 -14.28 12.42 -5.49
N HIS A 245 -14.95 13.58 -5.50
CA HIS A 245 -14.94 14.48 -6.63
C HIS A 245 -13.55 15.04 -6.98
N ASN A 246 -12.70 15.27 -5.97
CA ASN A 246 -11.33 15.71 -6.20
C ASN A 246 -10.46 14.57 -6.80
N LEU A 247 -10.71 13.33 -6.39
CA LEU A 247 -10.06 12.17 -6.94
C LEU A 247 -10.47 11.91 -8.39
N GLU A 248 -11.77 12.00 -8.70
CA GLU A 248 -12.31 11.83 -10.07
C GLU A 248 -11.76 12.83 -11.10
N LYS A 249 -11.33 14.02 -10.66
CA LYS A 249 -10.75 15.04 -11.54
C LYS A 249 -9.32 14.72 -12.00
N ARG A 250 -8.70 13.73 -11.42
CA ARG A 250 -7.31 13.36 -11.71
C ARG A 250 -7.26 12.04 -12.44
N GLU A 251 -6.43 11.97 -13.44
CA GLU A 251 -6.05 10.67 -14.03
C GLU A 251 -5.01 10.00 -13.12
N TYR A 252 -5.39 8.88 -12.55
CA TYR A 252 -4.50 8.01 -11.81
C TYR A 252 -4.15 6.79 -12.65
N GLY A 253 -2.97 6.26 -12.38
CA GLY A 253 -2.40 5.17 -13.15
C GLY A 253 -1.26 5.68 -14.03
N ASN A 254 -0.34 4.79 -14.29
CA ASN A 254 0.90 5.12 -15.00
C ASN A 254 1.08 4.23 -16.22
N GLN A 255 0.01 4.01 -17.00
CA GLN A 255 0.08 3.16 -18.20
C GLN A 255 1.18 3.59 -19.18
N LYS A 256 1.52 4.89 -19.22
CA LYS A 256 2.64 5.41 -20.03
C LYS A 256 4.01 4.87 -19.58
N GLU A 257 4.13 4.42 -18.34
CA GLU A 257 5.35 3.75 -17.87
C GLU A 257 5.65 2.47 -18.66
N ILE A 258 4.63 1.82 -19.24
CA ILE A 258 4.82 0.60 -20.05
C ILE A 258 5.78 0.83 -21.21
N GLU A 259 5.78 2.02 -21.80
CA GLU A 259 6.71 2.39 -22.89
C GLU A 259 8.15 2.39 -22.42
N LYS A 260 8.41 2.87 -21.20
CA LYS A 260 9.75 2.85 -20.59
C LYS A 260 10.21 1.42 -20.29
N TYR A 261 9.27 0.57 -19.81
CA TYR A 261 9.54 -0.86 -19.61
C TYR A 261 9.91 -1.55 -20.91
N MET A 262 9.13 -1.32 -21.97
CA MET A 262 9.40 -1.90 -23.28
C MET A 262 10.74 -1.41 -23.83
N ALA A 263 11.01 -0.12 -23.75
CA ALA A 263 12.31 0.44 -24.19
C ALA A 263 13.50 -0.18 -23.42
N LEU A 264 13.33 -0.45 -22.10
CA LEU A 264 14.37 -1.11 -21.33
C LEU A 264 14.52 -2.58 -21.67
N ILE A 265 13.45 -3.29 -22.00
CA ILE A 265 13.45 -4.73 -22.34
C ILE A 265 14.03 -4.95 -23.73
N ASP A 266 13.64 -4.13 -24.69
CA ASP A 266 14.02 -4.26 -26.11
C ASP A 266 15.44 -3.78 -26.40
N GLY A 267 16.01 -2.95 -25.53
CA GLY A 267 17.41 -2.52 -25.60
C GLY A 267 17.68 -1.21 -26.16
#